data_1a250f8d612f40729ddaf68ca7b5cf18
#
_entry.id   1a250f8d612f40729ddaf68ca7b5cf18
#
_cell.length_a   1.000
_cell.length_b   1.000
_cell.length_c   1.000
_cell.angle_alpha   90.00
_cell.angle_beta   90.00
_cell.angle_gamma   90.00
#
_symmetry.space_group_name_H-M   'P 1'
#
loop_
_entity.id
_entity.type
_entity.pdbx_description
1 polymer ?
#
loop_
_entity_poly.entity_id
_entity_poly.type
_entity_poly.pdbx_seq_one_letter_code
_entity_poly.pdbx_strand_id
1 'polypeptide(L)'
;MTNQNNRAKWDFGRFLQTLTYFEVIPFFNCLQRLLQGRTKDNQDKSTGGKRVGVILVAGATGGVGKRVVQRLVERGYPVRALVRNTQKAQEMLGDNVELFEGDITIPETLTPEMMSNVSAVICCTGVRVQPVEGDTPDRAKYYQGIKFYMPEVVDSPEIVDYQGIQNLVQVAANSFTPLTEGGSVEKVVFDFSNPSDDIKDTWGAVDDVVMGGVSQSAMQLVEGTALFAGNVSTDNSGGFASVRTRNFDTPMNLAAYEGVELRVRGDGKRYKFFIRTESRWDGVAYSYSFDTVANTWIDVRVPFADLTPVFRAKTLQDGEAINPSKICSFQLMLSKFEYDGELNPKFSPGGFALQVESIKAYGGAMPQFIMVSSAGVTRPGRPGINLEEEPPAVRMNDQLGGILTWKLRGEESIRESGIPYTIIRPCALTEEPGGKALIFEQGDNIRGKVSREDIAELCVRSLEEPKACNLTFEVKEAEDSQNPDWESLFSSLQSDRIAAIKS
;
A
#
# COMPACT_ATOMS: atom_id res chain seq x y z
N MET A 1 23.28 48.33 -42.76
CA MET A 1 23.56 47.27 -41.80
C MET A 1 22.29 46.46 -41.64
N THR A 2 22.19 45.37 -42.37
CA THR A 2 21.02 44.48 -42.38
C THR A 2 21.11 43.57 -41.15
N ASN A 3 20.24 43.77 -40.18
CA ASN A 3 20.03 42.87 -39.04
C ASN A 3 19.40 41.58 -39.56
N GLN A 4 20.20 40.56 -39.83
CA GLN A 4 19.72 39.22 -40.04
C GLN A 4 19.26 38.67 -38.69
N ASN A 5 17.95 38.67 -38.45
CA ASN A 5 17.32 37.90 -37.38
C ASN A 5 17.55 36.40 -37.64
N ASN A 6 18.63 35.86 -37.13
CA ASN A 6 18.88 34.42 -37.09
C ASN A 6 17.96 33.78 -36.03
N ARG A 7 16.66 33.63 -36.36
CA ARG A 7 15.76 32.79 -35.54
C ARG A 7 16.14 31.34 -35.80
N ALA A 8 16.45 30.62 -34.75
CA ALA A 8 16.67 29.17 -34.82
C ALA A 8 15.45 28.49 -35.48
N LYS A 9 15.71 27.56 -36.40
CA LYS A 9 14.62 26.85 -37.09
C LYS A 9 13.93 25.88 -36.11
N TRP A 10 12.61 26.04 -35.97
CA TRP A 10 11.79 25.07 -35.25
C TRP A 10 11.78 23.71 -35.97
N ASP A 11 11.96 22.62 -35.19
CA ASP A 11 12.02 21.25 -35.70
C ASP A 11 10.66 20.58 -35.60
N PHE A 12 9.88 20.67 -36.68
CA PHE A 12 8.56 20.02 -36.76
C PHE A 12 8.67 18.49 -36.71
N GLY A 13 9.77 17.90 -37.16
CA GLY A 13 9.98 16.45 -37.11
C GLY A 13 10.03 15.93 -35.66
N ARG A 14 10.84 16.60 -34.82
CA ARG A 14 10.93 16.29 -33.40
C ARG A 14 9.62 16.51 -32.66
N PHE A 15 8.90 17.58 -32.96
CA PHE A 15 7.56 17.80 -32.41
C PHE A 15 6.62 16.62 -32.70
N LEU A 16 6.56 16.18 -33.97
CA LEU A 16 5.72 15.04 -34.35
C LEU A 16 6.19 13.74 -33.71
N GLN A 17 7.50 13.51 -33.60
CA GLN A 17 8.08 12.35 -32.93
C GLN A 17 7.70 12.30 -31.44
N THR A 18 7.76 13.43 -30.75
CA THR A 18 7.31 13.52 -29.32
C THR A 18 5.84 13.15 -29.18
N LEU A 19 4.95 13.71 -30.02
CA LEU A 19 3.51 13.41 -29.97
C LEU A 19 3.21 11.93 -30.27
N THR A 20 3.97 11.33 -31.19
CA THR A 20 3.82 9.91 -31.55
C THR A 20 4.32 9.00 -30.42
N TYR A 21 5.46 9.33 -29.81
CA TYR A 21 6.03 8.55 -28.73
C TYR A 21 5.09 8.45 -27.52
N PHE A 22 4.42 9.54 -27.18
CA PHE A 22 3.48 9.61 -26.06
C PHE A 22 2.02 9.32 -26.44
N GLU A 23 1.78 8.79 -27.64
CA GLU A 23 0.45 8.37 -28.11
C GLU A 23 -0.62 9.49 -28.06
N VAL A 24 -0.20 10.75 -28.15
CA VAL A 24 -1.12 11.90 -28.14
C VAL A 24 -1.98 11.93 -29.40
N ILE A 25 -1.52 11.34 -30.51
CA ILE A 25 -2.25 11.19 -31.78
C ILE A 25 -2.69 9.74 -31.95
N PRO A 26 -3.98 9.42 -31.83
CA PRO A 26 -4.47 8.03 -31.71
C PRO A 26 -4.38 7.17 -32.98
N PHE A 27 -3.98 7.72 -34.13
CA PHE A 27 -4.09 7.03 -35.42
C PHE A 27 -2.92 6.10 -35.82
N PHE A 28 -1.75 6.19 -35.19
CA PHE A 28 -0.57 5.42 -35.60
C PHE A 28 -0.40 4.08 -34.85
N ASN A 29 -1.06 3.88 -33.72
CA ASN A 29 -0.82 2.72 -32.84
C ASN A 29 -1.54 1.43 -33.27
N CYS A 30 -2.56 1.51 -34.11
CA CYS A 30 -3.27 0.30 -34.55
C CYS A 30 -2.39 -0.63 -35.41
N LEU A 31 -1.39 -0.08 -36.10
CA LEU A 31 -0.50 -0.89 -36.95
C LEU A 31 0.69 -1.50 -36.19
N GLN A 32 1.21 -0.83 -35.15
CA GLN A 32 2.33 -1.36 -34.37
C GLN A 32 1.91 -2.46 -33.39
N ARG A 33 0.72 -2.37 -32.77
CA ARG A 33 0.19 -3.42 -31.89
C ARG A 33 -0.12 -4.73 -32.61
N LEU A 34 -0.32 -4.70 -33.94
CA LEU A 34 -0.52 -5.89 -34.75
C LEU A 34 0.79 -6.63 -35.11
N LEU A 35 1.94 -5.98 -34.95
CA LEU A 35 3.25 -6.52 -35.30
C LEU A 35 4.11 -6.93 -34.09
N GLN A 36 3.77 -6.49 -32.89
CA GLN A 36 4.44 -6.90 -31.68
C GLN A 36 3.57 -7.94 -30.95
N GLY A 37 4.01 -9.20 -31.06
CA GLY A 37 3.40 -10.31 -30.32
C GLY A 37 3.45 -10.03 -28.80
N ARG A 38 2.37 -10.41 -28.12
CA ARG A 38 2.22 -10.43 -26.67
C ARG A 38 3.47 -11.01 -26.01
N THR A 39 4.25 -10.18 -25.35
CA THR A 39 5.23 -10.65 -24.37
C THR A 39 4.52 -10.92 -23.06
N LYS A 40 4.82 -12.07 -22.50
CA LYS A 40 4.25 -12.61 -21.28
C LYS A 40 4.57 -11.70 -20.10
N ASP A 41 3.57 -11.57 -19.21
CA ASP A 41 3.71 -11.05 -17.84
C ASP A 41 4.98 -11.56 -17.16
N ASN A 42 5.89 -10.67 -16.87
CA ASN A 42 6.91 -10.91 -15.87
C ASN A 42 6.25 -10.69 -14.50
N GLN A 43 6.11 -11.77 -13.77
CA GLN A 43 5.77 -11.73 -12.36
C GLN A 43 6.83 -10.88 -11.64
N ASP A 44 6.43 -9.69 -11.22
CA ASP A 44 7.18 -8.92 -10.23
C ASP A 44 7.35 -9.78 -8.98
N LYS A 45 8.55 -10.30 -8.81
CA LYS A 45 8.99 -10.78 -7.50
C LYS A 45 9.19 -9.54 -6.64
N SER A 46 8.14 -9.11 -5.96
CA SER A 46 8.28 -8.18 -4.86
C SER A 46 9.17 -8.89 -3.82
N THR A 47 10.43 -8.53 -3.80
CA THR A 47 11.34 -8.86 -2.71
C THR A 47 10.98 -7.96 -1.53
N GLY A 48 9.81 -8.19 -0.94
CA GLY A 48 9.50 -7.70 0.39
C GLY A 48 10.58 -8.26 1.32
N GLY A 49 11.41 -7.39 1.89
CA GLY A 49 12.44 -7.80 2.83
C GLY A 49 11.80 -8.59 3.96
N LYS A 50 12.28 -9.83 4.19
CA LYS A 50 11.76 -10.66 5.27
C LYS A 50 11.89 -9.88 6.58
N ARG A 51 10.76 -9.69 7.29
CA ARG A 51 10.72 -8.96 8.56
C ARG A 51 11.67 -9.64 9.56
N VAL A 52 12.55 -8.87 10.16
CA VAL A 52 13.45 -9.34 11.22
C VAL A 52 12.74 -9.13 12.56
N GLY A 53 12.66 -10.19 13.38
CA GLY A 53 12.04 -10.15 14.70
C GLY A 53 10.97 -11.23 14.92
N VAL A 54 10.56 -11.37 16.15
CA VAL A 54 9.56 -12.36 16.58
C VAL A 54 8.15 -11.89 16.22
N ILE A 55 7.30 -12.79 15.77
CA ILE A 55 5.87 -12.54 15.59
C ILE A 55 5.11 -13.11 16.81
N LEU A 56 4.48 -12.23 17.57
CA LEU A 56 3.62 -12.62 18.69
C LEU A 56 2.22 -12.98 18.17
N VAL A 57 1.75 -14.17 18.51
CA VAL A 57 0.38 -14.61 18.16
C VAL A 57 -0.44 -14.77 19.43
N ALA A 58 -1.43 -13.90 19.62
CA ALA A 58 -2.45 -14.03 20.67
C ALA A 58 -3.63 -14.85 20.13
N GLY A 59 -4.18 -15.77 20.95
CA GLY A 59 -5.19 -16.72 20.49
C GLY A 59 -4.60 -17.86 19.62
N ALA A 60 -3.32 -18.17 19.79
CA ALA A 60 -2.55 -19.13 19.00
C ALA A 60 -3.14 -20.56 18.99
N THR A 61 -3.88 -20.98 20.00
CA THR A 61 -4.52 -22.30 20.10
C THR A 61 -5.94 -22.34 19.50
N GLY A 62 -6.45 -21.18 19.03
CA GLY A 62 -7.76 -21.09 18.38
C GLY A 62 -7.78 -21.59 16.95
N GLY A 63 -8.99 -21.68 16.36
CA GLY A 63 -9.17 -22.23 15.00
C GLY A 63 -8.36 -21.50 13.91
N VAL A 64 -8.33 -20.16 13.93
CA VAL A 64 -7.48 -19.36 13.03
C VAL A 64 -6.05 -19.33 13.54
N GLY A 65 -5.83 -19.04 14.84
CA GLY A 65 -4.51 -18.80 15.40
C GLY A 65 -3.53 -19.96 15.22
N LYS A 66 -3.97 -21.22 15.38
CA LYS A 66 -3.10 -22.40 15.15
C LYS A 66 -2.61 -22.49 13.71
N ARG A 67 -3.44 -22.10 12.74
CA ARG A 67 -3.10 -22.07 11.32
C ARG A 67 -2.15 -20.91 11.00
N VAL A 68 -2.34 -19.76 11.65
CA VAL A 68 -1.40 -18.63 11.57
C VAL A 68 -0.02 -19.05 12.05
N VAL A 69 0.05 -19.68 13.24
CA VAL A 69 1.32 -20.19 13.80
C VAL A 69 2.00 -21.15 12.83
N GLN A 70 1.25 -22.14 12.32
CA GLN A 70 1.78 -23.11 11.36
C GLN A 70 2.38 -22.41 10.12
N ARG A 71 1.64 -21.48 9.48
CA ARG A 71 2.10 -20.78 8.29
C ARG A 71 3.31 -19.88 8.55
N LEU A 72 3.38 -19.24 9.71
CA LEU A 72 4.55 -18.44 10.10
C LEU A 72 5.80 -19.32 10.25
N VAL A 73 5.67 -20.47 10.92
CA VAL A 73 6.77 -21.43 11.09
C VAL A 73 7.22 -22.00 9.72
N GLU A 74 6.28 -22.39 8.86
CA GLU A 74 6.58 -22.87 7.50
C GLU A 74 7.34 -21.81 6.66
N ARG A 75 7.07 -20.53 6.87
CA ARG A 75 7.79 -19.42 6.22
C ARG A 75 9.08 -19.03 6.96
N GLY A 76 9.39 -19.72 8.07
CA GLY A 76 10.61 -19.53 8.86
C GLY A 76 10.62 -18.23 9.65
N TYR A 77 9.47 -17.73 10.10
CA TYR A 77 9.38 -16.68 11.10
C TYR A 77 9.61 -17.25 12.50
N PRO A 78 10.36 -16.57 13.37
CA PRO A 78 10.35 -16.87 14.79
C PRO A 78 8.98 -16.48 15.38
N VAL A 79 8.31 -17.43 16.04
CA VAL A 79 6.95 -17.26 16.56
C VAL A 79 6.95 -17.37 18.06
N ARG A 80 6.30 -16.42 18.74
CA ARG A 80 5.94 -16.49 20.16
C ARG A 80 4.42 -16.58 20.26
N ALA A 81 3.92 -17.61 20.93
CA ALA A 81 2.49 -17.82 21.16
C ALA A 81 2.13 -17.39 22.60
N LEU A 82 1.24 -16.39 22.70
CA LEU A 82 0.62 -16.03 23.98
C LEU A 82 -0.50 -17.02 24.31
N VAL A 83 -0.34 -17.77 25.38
CA VAL A 83 -1.21 -18.90 25.73
C VAL A 83 -1.53 -18.92 27.22
N ARG A 84 -2.75 -19.36 27.57
CA ARG A 84 -3.18 -19.49 28.97
C ARG A 84 -2.73 -20.78 29.68
N ASN A 85 -2.32 -21.77 28.87
CA ASN A 85 -1.84 -23.06 29.34
C ASN A 85 -0.76 -23.57 28.38
N THR A 86 0.48 -23.54 28.84
CA THR A 86 1.66 -23.89 28.05
C THR A 86 1.71 -25.36 27.70
N GLN A 87 1.32 -26.28 28.65
CA GLN A 87 1.35 -27.71 28.39
C GLN A 87 0.41 -28.09 27.23
N LYS A 88 -0.82 -27.63 27.27
CA LYS A 88 -1.80 -27.87 26.21
C LYS A 88 -1.40 -27.22 24.90
N ALA A 89 -0.80 -26.05 24.96
CA ALA A 89 -0.31 -25.35 23.77
C ALA A 89 0.88 -26.10 23.12
N GLN A 90 1.79 -26.65 23.90
CA GLN A 90 2.92 -27.45 23.43
C GLN A 90 2.45 -28.67 22.61
N GLU A 91 1.43 -29.37 23.09
CA GLU A 91 0.83 -30.52 22.38
C GLU A 91 0.21 -30.12 21.03
N MET A 92 -0.32 -28.87 20.91
CA MET A 92 -1.02 -28.38 19.73
C MET A 92 -0.12 -27.70 18.69
N LEU A 93 0.92 -26.99 19.14
CA LEU A 93 1.74 -26.12 18.30
C LEU A 93 3.14 -26.68 17.99
N GLY A 94 3.58 -27.70 18.77
CA GLY A 94 4.89 -28.34 18.62
C GLY A 94 6.05 -27.52 19.20
N ASP A 95 7.28 -28.00 18.95
CA ASP A 95 8.50 -27.50 19.62
C ASP A 95 9.13 -26.26 18.92
N ASN A 96 8.65 -25.90 17.73
CA ASN A 96 9.23 -24.80 16.96
C ASN A 96 8.63 -23.43 17.28
N VAL A 97 7.89 -23.32 18.39
CA VAL A 97 7.17 -22.12 18.81
C VAL A 97 7.53 -21.78 20.24
N GLU A 98 7.95 -20.57 20.50
CA GLU A 98 8.17 -20.08 21.85
C GLU A 98 6.81 -19.86 22.54
N LEU A 99 6.59 -20.46 23.69
CA LEU A 99 5.36 -20.30 24.44
C LEU A 99 5.56 -19.27 25.56
N PHE A 100 4.67 -18.28 25.61
CA PHE A 100 4.59 -17.31 26.69
C PHE A 100 3.25 -17.46 27.42
N GLU A 101 3.31 -17.70 28.74
CA GLU A 101 2.10 -17.84 29.53
C GLU A 101 1.52 -16.48 29.90
N GLY A 102 0.26 -16.26 29.54
CA GLY A 102 -0.46 -15.02 29.83
C GLY A 102 -1.89 -15.04 29.31
N ASP A 103 -2.70 -14.14 29.85
CA ASP A 103 -4.09 -13.95 29.47
C ASP A 103 -4.35 -12.46 29.20
N ILE A 104 -4.85 -12.13 28.01
CA ILE A 104 -5.14 -10.73 27.62
C ILE A 104 -6.15 -10.06 28.57
N THR A 105 -6.97 -10.85 29.27
CA THR A 105 -7.95 -10.33 30.23
C THR A 105 -7.35 -10.02 31.61
N ILE A 106 -6.08 -10.39 31.83
CA ILE A 106 -5.34 -10.21 33.09
C ILE A 106 -4.07 -9.38 32.79
N PRO A 107 -4.13 -8.04 32.90
CA PRO A 107 -3.05 -7.14 32.47
C PRO A 107 -1.67 -7.48 33.06
N GLU A 108 -1.65 -7.94 34.31
CA GLU A 108 -0.42 -8.27 35.04
C GLU A 108 0.36 -9.43 34.44
N THR A 109 -0.27 -10.26 33.58
CA THR A 109 0.36 -11.36 32.86
C THR A 109 1.00 -10.90 31.53
N LEU A 110 0.68 -9.70 31.06
CA LEU A 110 1.20 -9.13 29.82
C LEU A 110 2.43 -8.27 30.11
N THR A 111 3.54 -8.92 30.43
CA THR A 111 4.76 -8.23 30.84
C THR A 111 5.58 -7.72 29.65
N PRO A 112 6.49 -6.74 29.83
CA PRO A 112 7.37 -6.26 28.75
C PRO A 112 8.22 -7.35 28.10
N GLU A 113 8.58 -8.41 28.85
CA GLU A 113 9.34 -9.55 28.33
C GLU A 113 8.59 -10.27 27.21
N MET A 114 7.24 -10.32 27.28
CA MET A 114 6.40 -10.87 26.22
C MET A 114 6.69 -10.18 24.87
N MET A 115 6.99 -8.91 24.89
CA MET A 115 7.26 -8.09 23.70
C MET A 115 8.74 -8.02 23.31
N SER A 116 9.63 -8.72 24.03
CA SER A 116 11.07 -8.70 23.70
C SER A 116 11.34 -9.22 22.30
N ASN A 117 12.00 -8.40 21.45
CA ASN A 117 12.26 -8.67 20.03
C ASN A 117 11.01 -8.90 19.16
N VAL A 118 9.82 -8.57 19.63
CA VAL A 118 8.58 -8.67 18.84
C VAL A 118 8.54 -7.54 17.82
N SER A 119 8.38 -7.90 16.55
CA SER A 119 8.24 -6.94 15.44
C SER A 119 6.81 -6.74 14.98
N ALA A 120 5.93 -7.70 15.29
CA ALA A 120 4.49 -7.57 15.04
C ALA A 120 3.67 -8.51 15.94
N VAL A 121 2.40 -8.14 16.13
CA VAL A 121 1.38 -8.92 16.83
C VAL A 121 0.31 -9.36 15.85
N ILE A 122 -0.08 -10.64 15.88
CA ILE A 122 -1.29 -11.14 15.23
C ILE A 122 -2.27 -11.55 16.33
N CYS A 123 -3.40 -10.87 16.39
CA CYS A 123 -4.44 -11.12 17.39
C CYS A 123 -5.60 -11.90 16.77
N CYS A 124 -5.69 -13.18 17.10
CA CYS A 124 -6.77 -14.10 16.72
C CYS A 124 -7.68 -14.43 17.92
N THR A 125 -7.68 -13.60 18.96
CA THR A 125 -8.51 -13.82 20.15
C THR A 125 -9.97 -13.45 19.85
N GLY A 126 -10.86 -14.06 20.61
CA GLY A 126 -12.27 -13.73 20.57
C GLY A 126 -13.01 -14.55 21.62
N VAL A 127 -14.15 -14.03 22.03
CA VAL A 127 -15.01 -14.72 22.98
C VAL A 127 -15.37 -16.12 22.45
N ARG A 128 -15.37 -17.09 23.35
CA ARG A 128 -15.73 -18.46 23.02
C ARG A 128 -17.23 -18.63 23.04
N VAL A 129 -17.77 -19.10 21.92
CA VAL A 129 -19.17 -19.46 21.77
C VAL A 129 -19.24 -20.97 21.60
N GLN A 130 -19.98 -21.66 22.44
CA GLN A 130 -20.12 -23.11 22.40
C GLN A 130 -21.57 -23.53 22.22
N PRO A 131 -21.81 -24.71 21.57
CA PRO A 131 -23.13 -25.30 21.50
C PRO A 131 -23.67 -25.62 22.91
N VAL A 132 -24.97 -25.47 23.09
CA VAL A 132 -25.65 -25.94 24.32
C VAL A 132 -25.98 -27.43 24.21
N GLU A 133 -26.34 -28.04 25.38
CA GLU A 133 -26.75 -29.42 25.40
C GLU A 133 -27.93 -29.70 24.44
N GLY A 134 -27.80 -30.74 23.64
CA GLY A 134 -28.77 -31.10 22.59
C GLY A 134 -28.53 -30.46 21.23
N ASP A 135 -27.58 -29.56 21.13
CA ASP A 135 -27.11 -29.04 19.83
C ASP A 135 -26.05 -29.98 19.20
N THR A 136 -25.92 -29.93 17.89
CA THR A 136 -24.92 -30.73 17.18
C THR A 136 -23.82 -29.82 16.65
N PRO A 137 -22.56 -30.32 16.50
CA PRO A 137 -21.45 -29.55 15.93
C PRO A 137 -21.71 -29.08 14.49
N ASP A 138 -22.63 -29.71 13.79
CA ASP A 138 -22.97 -29.40 12.40
C ASP A 138 -23.91 -28.18 12.34
N ARG A 139 -23.31 -26.99 12.21
CA ARG A 139 -24.03 -25.72 12.06
C ARG A 139 -24.78 -25.57 10.73
N ALA A 140 -24.55 -26.42 9.74
CA ALA A 140 -25.26 -26.38 8.46
C ALA A 140 -26.77 -26.57 8.63
N LYS A 141 -27.21 -27.23 9.70
CA LYS A 141 -28.61 -27.43 10.06
C LYS A 141 -29.37 -26.14 10.34
N TYR A 142 -28.72 -25.10 10.87
CA TYR A 142 -29.36 -23.82 11.16
C TYR A 142 -29.80 -23.09 9.90
N TYR A 143 -29.17 -23.36 8.77
CA TYR A 143 -29.54 -22.82 7.48
C TYR A 143 -30.67 -23.59 6.78
N GLN A 144 -31.08 -24.74 7.36
CA GLN A 144 -32.11 -25.61 6.82
C GLN A 144 -33.46 -25.49 7.56
N GLY A 145 -33.65 -24.47 8.39
CA GLY A 145 -34.90 -24.24 9.13
C GLY A 145 -35.13 -25.18 10.31
N ILE A 146 -34.10 -25.92 10.76
CA ILE A 146 -34.17 -26.80 11.92
C ILE A 146 -34.01 -25.95 13.20
N LYS A 147 -34.63 -26.40 14.31
CA LYS A 147 -34.68 -25.74 15.61
C LYS A 147 -33.34 -25.10 15.99
N PHE A 148 -33.35 -23.77 16.07
CA PHE A 148 -32.19 -22.99 16.47
C PHE A 148 -32.00 -23.05 17.98
N TYR A 149 -30.83 -23.52 18.42
CA TYR A 149 -30.41 -23.46 19.82
C TYR A 149 -29.53 -22.22 20.00
N MET A 150 -29.87 -21.34 20.97
CA MET A 150 -29.02 -20.21 21.31
C MET A 150 -27.70 -20.74 21.86
N PRO A 151 -26.55 -20.46 21.23
CA PRO A 151 -25.27 -20.89 21.75
C PRO A 151 -24.95 -20.16 23.04
N GLU A 152 -24.19 -20.81 23.92
CA GLU A 152 -23.68 -20.20 25.15
C GLU A 152 -22.43 -19.38 24.89
N VAL A 153 -22.41 -18.16 25.39
CA VAL A 153 -21.22 -17.31 25.42
C VAL A 153 -20.49 -17.56 26.73
N VAL A 154 -19.33 -18.19 26.65
CA VAL A 154 -18.62 -18.70 27.86
C VAL A 154 -17.92 -17.59 28.64
N ASP A 155 -17.32 -16.63 27.87
CA ASP A 155 -16.57 -15.51 28.45
C ASP A 155 -17.32 -14.20 28.15
N SER A 156 -17.11 -13.14 28.95
CA SER A 156 -17.71 -11.84 28.69
C SER A 156 -17.11 -11.21 27.41
N PRO A 157 -17.92 -10.85 26.38
CA PRO A 157 -17.43 -10.16 25.21
C PRO A 157 -16.75 -8.83 25.53
N GLU A 158 -17.25 -8.07 26.51
CA GLU A 158 -16.62 -6.85 26.98
C GLU A 158 -15.20 -7.10 27.48
N ILE A 159 -15.02 -8.15 28.31
CA ILE A 159 -13.72 -8.45 28.90
C ILE A 159 -12.74 -8.97 27.84
N VAL A 160 -13.17 -9.87 26.95
CA VAL A 160 -12.26 -10.51 25.97
C VAL A 160 -12.05 -9.65 24.73
N ASP A 161 -13.15 -9.21 24.07
CA ASP A 161 -13.10 -8.57 22.77
C ASP A 161 -12.82 -7.05 22.85
N TYR A 162 -12.95 -6.43 24.02
CA TYR A 162 -12.61 -5.02 24.25
C TYR A 162 -11.45 -4.84 25.23
N GLN A 163 -11.66 -5.11 26.54
CA GLN A 163 -10.64 -4.85 27.56
C GLN A 163 -9.37 -5.66 27.30
N GLY A 164 -9.50 -6.94 26.94
CA GLY A 164 -8.35 -7.79 26.60
C GLY A 164 -7.56 -7.28 25.37
N ILE A 165 -8.27 -6.82 24.34
CA ILE A 165 -7.62 -6.20 23.16
C ILE A 165 -6.92 -4.91 23.59
N GLN A 166 -7.57 -4.05 24.39
CA GLN A 166 -6.99 -2.81 24.89
C GLN A 166 -5.71 -3.05 25.68
N ASN A 167 -5.70 -4.05 26.58
CA ASN A 167 -4.51 -4.44 27.34
C ASN A 167 -3.35 -4.86 26.44
N LEU A 168 -3.64 -5.73 25.44
CA LEU A 168 -2.63 -6.20 24.49
C LEU A 168 -2.08 -5.05 23.61
N VAL A 169 -2.96 -4.18 23.14
CA VAL A 169 -2.59 -2.99 22.35
C VAL A 169 -1.72 -2.04 23.15
N GLN A 170 -2.05 -1.79 24.43
CA GLN A 170 -1.27 -0.90 25.28
C GLN A 170 0.16 -1.40 25.49
N VAL A 171 0.33 -2.70 25.77
CA VAL A 171 1.68 -3.29 25.92
C VAL A 171 2.45 -3.27 24.60
N ALA A 172 1.77 -3.55 23.49
CA ALA A 172 2.37 -3.46 22.15
C ALA A 172 2.81 -2.02 21.83
N ALA A 173 1.96 -1.02 22.07
CA ALA A 173 2.27 0.40 21.80
C ALA A 173 3.47 0.89 22.61
N ASN A 174 3.60 0.46 23.86
CA ASN A 174 4.72 0.82 24.73
C ASN A 174 6.03 0.13 24.31
N SER A 175 5.95 -0.97 23.58
CA SER A 175 7.12 -1.81 23.22
C SER A 175 7.59 -1.61 21.81
N PHE A 176 6.71 -1.24 20.89
CA PHE A 176 7.11 -0.91 19.53
C PHE A 176 7.82 0.43 19.52
N THR A 177 9.10 0.41 19.16
CA THR A 177 9.83 1.63 18.85
C THR A 177 9.15 2.27 17.63
N PRO A 178 8.83 3.58 17.65
CA PRO A 178 8.44 4.27 16.42
C PRO A 178 9.45 3.92 15.34
N LEU A 179 9.01 3.60 14.13
CA LEU A 179 9.89 3.26 13.01
C LEU A 179 10.85 4.43 12.76
N THR A 180 11.97 4.48 13.48
CA THR A 180 13.07 5.39 13.22
C THR A 180 13.93 4.79 12.12
N GLU A 181 14.31 5.61 11.18
CA GLU A 181 15.23 5.51 10.03
C GLU A 181 15.74 4.13 9.51
N GLY A 182 15.62 3.04 10.22
CA GLY A 182 16.09 1.70 9.81
C GLY A 182 14.98 0.68 9.53
N GLY A 183 13.71 1.01 9.73
CA GLY A 183 12.56 0.11 9.56
C GLY A 183 11.56 0.53 8.48
N SER A 184 11.84 1.59 7.72
CA SER A 184 10.99 2.00 6.61
C SER A 184 11.18 1.04 5.43
N VAL A 185 10.07 0.56 4.89
CA VAL A 185 10.07 -0.26 3.68
C VAL A 185 10.28 0.67 2.49
N GLU A 186 11.27 0.35 1.67
CA GLU A 186 11.48 0.99 0.37
C GLU A 186 10.89 0.10 -0.74
N LYS A 187 10.24 0.71 -1.71
CA LYS A 187 9.88 0.04 -2.97
C LYS A 187 10.71 0.63 -4.09
N VAL A 188 11.53 -0.18 -4.73
CA VAL A 188 12.26 0.23 -5.92
C VAL A 188 11.27 0.40 -7.07
N VAL A 189 11.22 1.61 -7.63
CA VAL A 189 10.38 1.95 -8.79
C VAL A 189 11.19 1.87 -10.08
N PHE A 190 12.39 2.42 -10.08
CA PHE A 190 13.37 2.30 -11.15
C PHE A 190 14.75 2.02 -10.55
N ASP A 191 15.38 0.94 -10.99
CA ASP A 191 16.78 0.62 -10.71
C ASP A 191 17.55 0.68 -12.03
N PHE A 192 18.31 1.75 -12.21
CA PHE A 192 19.11 1.94 -13.42
C PHE A 192 20.48 1.27 -13.32
N SER A 193 20.86 0.74 -12.15
CA SER A 193 22.06 -0.08 -12.00
C SER A 193 21.87 -1.50 -12.52
N ASN A 194 20.62 -1.97 -12.53
CA ASN A 194 20.21 -3.27 -13.08
C ASN A 194 18.93 -3.12 -13.93
N PRO A 195 19.01 -2.41 -15.06
CA PRO A 195 17.84 -2.04 -15.83
C PRO A 195 17.18 -3.24 -16.50
N SER A 196 15.86 -3.31 -16.44
CA SER A 196 15.06 -4.22 -17.28
C SER A 196 15.10 -3.77 -18.74
N ASP A 197 14.84 -4.66 -19.68
CA ASP A 197 14.86 -4.34 -21.11
C ASP A 197 13.87 -3.23 -21.49
N ASP A 198 12.77 -3.08 -20.76
CA ASP A 198 11.71 -2.10 -21.02
C ASP A 198 12.08 -0.67 -20.59
N ILE A 199 13.11 -0.47 -19.77
CA ILE A 199 13.50 0.86 -19.26
C ILE A 199 13.89 1.80 -20.39
N LYS A 200 14.53 1.30 -21.45
CA LYS A 200 14.98 2.10 -22.60
C LYS A 200 13.81 2.76 -23.34
N ASP A 201 12.67 2.08 -23.37
CA ASP A 201 11.48 2.53 -24.09
C ASP A 201 10.48 3.25 -23.17
N THR A 202 10.76 3.30 -21.87
CA THR A 202 9.87 3.94 -20.89
C THR A 202 10.00 5.46 -20.88
N TRP A 203 11.22 6.01 -21.01
CA TRP A 203 11.49 7.45 -20.92
C TRP A 203 11.66 8.10 -22.27
N GLY A 204 10.98 9.22 -22.51
CA GLY A 204 11.07 10.00 -23.73
C GLY A 204 11.22 11.49 -23.48
N ALA A 205 11.85 12.20 -24.43
CA ALA A 205 12.04 13.64 -24.36
C ALA A 205 10.73 14.40 -24.59
N VAL A 206 10.46 15.40 -23.72
CA VAL A 206 9.37 16.39 -23.84
C VAL A 206 9.99 17.78 -23.65
N ASP A 207 10.65 18.26 -24.68
CA ASP A 207 11.33 19.56 -24.65
C ASP A 207 10.42 20.70 -25.10
N ASP A 208 10.91 21.94 -25.02
CA ASP A 208 10.19 23.15 -25.44
C ASP A 208 9.89 23.21 -26.93
N VAL A 209 10.38 22.26 -27.75
CA VAL A 209 10.00 22.05 -29.14
C VAL A 209 8.48 21.92 -29.32
N VAL A 210 7.76 21.42 -28.30
CA VAL A 210 6.29 21.36 -28.30
C VAL A 210 5.62 22.73 -28.25
N MET A 211 6.39 23.79 -27.93
CA MET A 211 5.96 25.18 -27.89
C MET A 211 6.72 26.08 -28.89
N GLY A 212 7.52 25.50 -29.79
CA GLY A 212 8.30 26.22 -30.77
C GLY A 212 9.74 26.54 -30.36
N GLY A 213 10.19 26.10 -29.18
CA GLY A 213 11.58 26.22 -28.71
C GLY A 213 12.51 25.27 -29.46
N VAL A 214 13.79 25.28 -29.07
CA VAL A 214 14.85 24.52 -29.74
C VAL A 214 15.74 23.73 -28.78
N SER A 215 15.34 23.61 -27.54
CA SER A 215 16.02 22.76 -26.56
C SER A 215 16.00 21.29 -26.98
N GLN A 216 16.99 20.53 -26.54
CA GLN A 216 17.13 19.11 -26.90
C GLN A 216 17.64 18.33 -25.71
N SER A 217 16.94 17.24 -25.38
CA SER A 217 17.35 16.32 -24.31
C SER A 217 17.11 14.86 -24.69
N ALA A 218 17.71 13.99 -23.91
CA ALA A 218 17.48 12.55 -23.96
C ALA A 218 17.73 11.93 -22.59
N MET A 219 17.12 10.77 -22.35
CA MET A 219 17.47 9.85 -21.28
C MET A 219 18.23 8.68 -21.89
N GLN A 220 19.42 8.39 -21.38
CA GLN A 220 20.27 7.30 -21.87
C GLN A 220 20.80 6.49 -20.72
N LEU A 221 20.90 5.17 -20.88
CA LEU A 221 21.57 4.31 -19.90
C LEU A 221 23.08 4.37 -20.12
N VAL A 222 23.82 4.75 -19.08
CA VAL A 222 25.28 4.90 -19.11
C VAL A 222 25.86 4.34 -17.80
N GLU A 223 26.67 3.30 -17.89
CA GLU A 223 27.44 2.75 -16.75
C GLU A 223 26.59 2.53 -15.48
N GLY A 224 25.45 1.87 -15.61
CA GLY A 224 24.57 1.57 -14.45
C GLY A 224 23.78 2.76 -13.91
N THR A 225 23.62 3.82 -14.72
CA THR A 225 22.78 4.97 -14.39
C THR A 225 21.95 5.40 -15.60
N ALA A 226 20.85 6.10 -15.36
CA ALA A 226 20.15 6.85 -16.39
C ALA A 226 20.69 8.28 -16.45
N LEU A 227 21.18 8.70 -17.59
CA LEU A 227 21.69 10.05 -17.83
C LEU A 227 20.63 10.89 -18.55
N PHE A 228 20.01 11.82 -17.83
CA PHE A 228 19.22 12.91 -18.42
C PHE A 228 20.14 14.06 -18.78
N ALA A 229 20.39 14.22 -20.08
CA ALA A 229 21.33 15.22 -20.58
C ALA A 229 20.84 15.85 -21.87
N GLY A 230 21.40 17.02 -22.18
CA GLY A 230 21.05 17.74 -23.40
C GLY A 230 21.60 19.14 -23.44
N ASN A 231 20.95 19.97 -24.28
CA ASN A 231 21.22 21.39 -24.40
C ASN A 231 19.92 22.19 -24.28
N VAL A 232 19.80 23.02 -23.23
CA VAL A 232 18.64 23.87 -23.03
C VAL A 232 18.93 25.26 -23.66
N SER A 233 17.99 25.74 -24.48
CA SER A 233 18.10 27.04 -25.17
C SER A 233 16.94 27.96 -24.73
N THR A 234 17.21 29.27 -24.75
CA THR A 234 16.19 30.30 -24.54
C THR A 234 15.70 30.91 -25.84
N ASP A 235 16.20 30.43 -26.97
CA ASP A 235 15.78 30.89 -28.30
C ASP A 235 14.30 30.55 -28.56
N ASN A 236 13.65 31.33 -29.38
CA ASN A 236 12.24 31.21 -29.73
C ASN A 236 11.29 31.16 -28.52
N SER A 237 11.64 31.88 -27.45
CA SER A 237 10.93 31.84 -26.17
C SER A 237 10.93 30.47 -25.50
N GLY A 238 11.86 29.61 -25.82
CA GLY A 238 12.14 28.36 -25.14
C GLY A 238 12.71 28.55 -23.74
N GLY A 239 13.15 27.51 -23.12
CA GLY A 239 13.78 27.57 -21.81
C GLY A 239 13.52 26.35 -20.94
N PHE A 240 13.12 25.22 -21.51
CA PHE A 240 13.09 23.97 -20.76
C PHE A 240 13.47 22.76 -21.62
N ALA A 241 14.05 21.79 -20.94
CA ALA A 241 14.29 20.45 -21.45
C ALA A 241 13.78 19.44 -20.43
N SER A 242 13.13 18.39 -20.86
CA SER A 242 12.59 17.39 -19.95
C SER A 242 12.51 16.00 -20.56
N VAL A 243 12.52 15.00 -19.67
CA VAL A 243 12.22 13.60 -20.01
C VAL A 243 11.08 13.12 -19.14
N ARG A 244 10.16 12.37 -19.74
CA ARG A 244 8.96 11.87 -19.06
C ARG A 244 8.80 10.38 -19.37
N THR A 245 8.28 9.61 -18.40
CA THR A 245 7.88 8.23 -18.68
C THR A 245 6.63 8.19 -19.54
N ARG A 246 6.44 7.14 -20.33
CA ARG A 246 5.09 6.81 -20.79
C ARG A 246 4.18 6.64 -19.59
N ASN A 247 2.87 6.75 -19.79
CA ASN A 247 1.94 6.39 -18.75
C ASN A 247 2.11 4.89 -18.43
N PHE A 248 2.16 4.55 -17.16
CA PHE A 248 2.18 3.15 -16.75
C PHE A 248 0.89 2.46 -17.19
N ASP A 249 0.98 1.22 -17.67
CA ASP A 249 -0.19 0.45 -18.13
C ASP A 249 -1.24 0.31 -17.02
N THR A 250 -0.79 0.07 -15.80
CA THR A 250 -1.58 0.17 -14.58
C THR A 250 -1.02 1.30 -13.72
N PRO A 251 -1.84 2.27 -13.29
CA PRO A 251 -1.37 3.31 -12.38
C PRO A 251 -0.75 2.72 -11.12
N MET A 252 0.44 3.22 -10.76
CA MET A 252 1.18 2.74 -9.61
C MET A 252 0.55 3.25 -8.32
N ASN A 253 0.32 2.35 -7.37
CA ASN A 253 -0.16 2.70 -6.03
C ASN A 253 1.03 2.81 -5.06
N LEU A 254 1.30 4.03 -4.58
CA LEU A 254 2.30 4.34 -3.56
C LEU A 254 1.67 4.97 -2.30
N ALA A 255 0.37 4.79 -2.08
CA ALA A 255 -0.35 5.39 -0.94
C ALA A 255 0.18 4.91 0.44
N ALA A 256 0.85 3.77 0.49
CA ALA A 256 1.48 3.24 1.70
C ALA A 256 2.85 3.87 2.03
N TYR A 257 3.33 4.79 1.20
CA TYR A 257 4.64 5.42 1.33
C TYR A 257 4.48 6.92 1.63
N GLU A 258 5.54 7.52 2.20
CA GLU A 258 5.58 8.95 2.49
C GLU A 258 5.93 9.79 1.26
N GLY A 259 6.73 9.22 0.36
CA GLY A 259 7.22 9.94 -0.81
C GLY A 259 8.09 9.11 -1.73
N VAL A 260 8.78 9.80 -2.63
CA VAL A 260 9.73 9.20 -3.58
C VAL A 260 11.13 9.75 -3.31
N GLU A 261 12.12 8.89 -3.29
CA GLU A 261 13.53 9.23 -3.16
C GLU A 261 14.25 8.98 -4.50
N LEU A 262 15.00 9.98 -4.96
CA LEU A 262 15.84 9.90 -6.15
C LEU A 262 17.31 9.92 -5.74
N ARG A 263 18.08 8.91 -6.12
CA ARG A 263 19.54 8.91 -6.00
C ARG A 263 20.11 9.56 -7.27
N VAL A 264 20.66 10.78 -7.15
CA VAL A 264 21.08 11.59 -8.31
C VAL A 264 22.48 12.18 -8.15
N ARG A 265 23.13 12.42 -9.31
CA ARG A 265 24.38 13.19 -9.42
C ARG A 265 24.21 14.24 -10.51
N GLY A 266 24.19 15.51 -10.15
CA GLY A 266 23.94 16.61 -11.06
C GLY A 266 25.15 17.48 -11.36
N ASP A 267 24.90 18.58 -12.04
CA ASP A 267 25.88 19.57 -12.50
C ASP A 267 25.85 20.90 -11.73
N GLY A 268 25.18 20.91 -10.57
CA GLY A 268 25.02 22.10 -9.72
C GLY A 268 23.77 22.94 -10.06
N LYS A 269 23.00 22.54 -11.08
CA LYS A 269 21.75 23.22 -11.44
C LYS A 269 20.59 22.76 -10.56
N ARG A 270 19.48 23.50 -10.62
CA ARG A 270 18.20 23.18 -9.99
C ARG A 270 17.28 22.52 -10.98
N TYR A 271 16.82 21.32 -10.63
CA TYR A 271 15.93 20.51 -11.43
C TYR A 271 14.55 20.41 -10.79
N LYS A 272 13.58 19.92 -11.55
CA LYS A 272 12.23 19.60 -11.10
C LYS A 272 11.92 18.13 -11.31
N PHE A 273 11.25 17.54 -10.36
CA PHE A 273 10.63 16.23 -10.47
C PHE A 273 9.12 16.40 -10.44
N PHE A 274 8.43 15.68 -11.34
CA PHE A 274 6.99 15.72 -11.43
C PHE A 274 6.41 14.34 -11.30
N ILE A 275 5.26 14.28 -10.64
CA ILE A 275 4.38 13.12 -10.60
C ILE A 275 3.05 13.50 -11.23
N ARG A 276 2.47 12.60 -12.04
CA ARG A 276 1.14 12.78 -12.61
C ARG A 276 0.23 11.65 -12.18
N THR A 277 -1.03 11.98 -11.87
CA THR A 277 -2.07 11.06 -11.44
C THR A 277 -3.18 10.90 -12.48
N GLU A 278 -3.02 11.53 -13.63
CA GLU A 278 -3.92 11.46 -14.77
C GLU A 278 -3.16 11.00 -16.03
N SER A 279 -3.82 10.20 -16.85
CA SER A 279 -3.27 9.73 -18.13
C SER A 279 -3.29 10.78 -19.24
N ARG A 280 -3.98 11.92 -19.03
CA ARG A 280 -4.05 13.00 -20.03
C ARG A 280 -2.68 13.62 -20.24
N TRP A 281 -2.37 13.91 -21.52
CA TRP A 281 -1.08 14.48 -21.93
C TRP A 281 -0.72 15.78 -21.21
N ASP A 282 -1.66 16.72 -21.12
CA ASP A 282 -1.49 18.06 -20.54
C ASP A 282 -2.31 18.26 -19.24
N GLY A 283 -2.56 17.18 -18.49
CA GLY A 283 -3.23 17.25 -17.20
C GLY A 283 -2.40 17.91 -16.11
N VAL A 284 -2.98 18.02 -14.91
CA VAL A 284 -2.30 18.51 -13.72
C VAL A 284 -1.06 17.67 -13.44
N ALA A 285 0.01 18.32 -13.02
CA ALA A 285 1.22 17.68 -12.54
C ALA A 285 1.52 18.17 -11.12
N TYR A 286 2.14 17.31 -10.33
CA TYR A 286 2.59 17.61 -8.98
C TYR A 286 4.11 17.78 -9.00
N SER A 287 4.60 18.96 -8.65
CA SER A 287 5.98 19.38 -8.84
C SER A 287 6.75 19.51 -7.54
N TYR A 288 8.01 19.11 -7.60
CA TYR A 288 9.01 19.34 -6.55
C TYR A 288 10.31 19.82 -7.19
N SER A 289 10.85 20.95 -6.71
CA SER A 289 12.13 21.49 -7.18
C SER A 289 13.25 21.10 -6.23
N PHE A 290 14.40 20.67 -6.77
CA PHE A 290 15.55 20.27 -5.97
C PHE A 290 16.86 20.79 -6.56
N ASP A 291 17.79 21.13 -5.68
CA ASP A 291 19.13 21.58 -6.01
C ASP A 291 20.09 20.39 -6.11
N THR A 292 20.99 20.42 -7.08
CA THR A 292 22.09 19.46 -7.15
C THR A 292 23.41 20.09 -6.74
N VAL A 293 24.37 19.24 -6.40
CA VAL A 293 25.76 19.60 -6.18
C VAL A 293 26.58 19.00 -7.30
N ALA A 294 27.44 19.84 -7.92
CA ALA A 294 28.22 19.41 -9.09
C ALA A 294 29.05 18.15 -8.80
N ASN A 295 28.86 17.12 -9.63
CA ASN A 295 29.56 15.83 -9.56
C ASN A 295 29.44 15.06 -8.23
N THR A 296 28.43 15.36 -7.41
CA THR A 296 28.22 14.71 -6.12
C THR A 296 26.91 13.93 -6.11
N TRP A 297 26.96 12.68 -5.65
CA TRP A 297 25.76 11.88 -5.42
C TRP A 297 25.02 12.38 -4.20
N ILE A 298 23.72 12.64 -4.36
CA ILE A 298 22.82 13.04 -3.29
C ILE A 298 21.54 12.22 -3.35
N ASP A 299 20.89 12.04 -2.20
CA ASP A 299 19.55 11.48 -2.09
C ASP A 299 18.55 12.63 -1.96
N VAL A 300 17.65 12.73 -2.92
CA VAL A 300 16.59 13.75 -2.96
C VAL A 300 15.29 13.11 -2.54
N ARG A 301 14.84 13.40 -1.31
CA ARG A 301 13.53 12.98 -0.83
C ARG A 301 12.47 13.97 -1.28
N VAL A 302 11.42 13.43 -1.88
CA VAL A 302 10.26 14.15 -2.40
C VAL A 302 9.02 13.66 -1.64
N PRO A 303 8.68 14.27 -0.48
CA PRO A 303 7.47 13.90 0.26
C PRO A 303 6.22 14.20 -0.58
N PHE A 304 5.23 13.33 -0.56
CA PHE A 304 3.97 13.58 -1.24
C PHE A 304 3.26 14.83 -0.72
N ALA A 305 3.43 15.14 0.57
CA ALA A 305 2.85 16.33 1.19
C ALA A 305 3.46 17.65 0.69
N ASP A 306 4.70 17.63 0.16
CA ASP A 306 5.43 18.83 -0.28
C ASP A 306 5.27 19.08 -1.80
N LEU A 307 4.56 18.20 -2.49
CA LEU A 307 4.31 18.33 -3.91
C LEU A 307 3.28 19.43 -4.21
N THR A 308 3.65 20.34 -5.07
CA THR A 308 2.78 21.46 -5.47
C THR A 308 2.02 21.12 -6.75
N PRO A 309 0.66 21.18 -6.76
CA PRO A 309 -0.12 20.99 -7.97
C PRO A 309 0.07 22.16 -8.93
N VAL A 310 0.39 21.85 -10.20
CA VAL A 310 0.69 22.84 -11.22
C VAL A 310 0.03 22.51 -12.55
N PHE A 311 -0.32 23.55 -13.30
CA PHE A 311 -0.84 23.43 -14.66
C PHE A 311 -0.28 24.54 -15.54
N ARG A 312 0.36 24.20 -16.64
CA ARG A 312 0.93 25.14 -17.63
C ARG A 312 1.75 26.26 -16.99
N ALA A 313 2.74 25.89 -16.18
CA ALA A 313 3.65 26.79 -15.47
C ALA A 313 3.01 27.70 -14.40
N LYS A 314 1.78 27.40 -13.96
CA LYS A 314 1.10 28.10 -12.86
C LYS A 314 0.81 27.13 -11.73
N THR A 315 0.94 27.62 -10.51
CA THR A 315 0.50 26.94 -9.31
C THR A 315 -1.02 26.98 -9.21
N LEU A 316 -1.64 25.86 -8.86
CA LEU A 316 -3.08 25.76 -8.59
C LEU A 316 -3.32 26.04 -7.10
N GLN A 317 -3.80 27.24 -6.77
CA GLN A 317 -4.01 27.67 -5.37
C GLN A 317 -5.02 26.79 -4.63
N ASP A 318 -6.07 26.34 -5.32
CA ASP A 318 -7.12 25.46 -4.80
C ASP A 318 -6.93 24.01 -5.32
N GLY A 319 -5.71 23.64 -5.70
CA GLY A 319 -5.41 22.30 -6.21
C GLY A 319 -5.53 21.23 -5.13
N GLU A 320 -6.15 20.11 -5.47
CA GLU A 320 -6.19 18.96 -4.57
C GLU A 320 -4.79 18.45 -4.31
N ALA A 321 -4.54 17.93 -3.10
CA ALA A 321 -3.32 17.18 -2.79
C ALA A 321 -3.16 15.98 -3.73
N ILE A 322 -1.93 15.56 -3.96
CA ILE A 322 -1.67 14.39 -4.81
C ILE A 322 -2.41 13.15 -4.26
N ASN A 323 -2.95 12.35 -5.17
CA ASN A 323 -3.43 11.01 -4.83
C ASN A 323 -2.34 9.96 -5.15
N PRO A 324 -1.55 9.51 -4.16
CA PRO A 324 -0.45 8.57 -4.40
C PRO A 324 -0.91 7.18 -4.84
N SER A 325 -2.20 6.86 -4.73
CA SER A 325 -2.74 5.57 -5.19
C SER A 325 -2.87 5.45 -6.71
N LYS A 326 -2.68 6.55 -7.46
CA LYS A 326 -2.94 6.61 -8.91
C LYS A 326 -1.82 7.29 -9.68
N ILE A 327 -0.57 6.92 -9.45
CA ILE A 327 0.56 7.51 -10.15
C ILE A 327 0.65 6.95 -11.56
N CYS A 328 0.49 7.83 -12.57
CA CYS A 328 0.48 7.46 -13.98
C CYS A 328 1.84 7.65 -14.65
N SER A 329 2.62 8.67 -14.27
CA SER A 329 3.94 8.91 -14.89
C SER A 329 4.82 9.81 -14.04
N PHE A 330 6.15 9.72 -14.28
CA PHE A 330 7.17 10.59 -13.74
C PHE A 330 7.82 11.46 -14.82
N GLN A 331 8.36 12.65 -14.44
CA GLN A 331 9.06 13.52 -15.34
C GLN A 331 10.19 14.25 -14.62
N LEU A 332 11.34 14.37 -15.25
CA LEU A 332 12.46 15.22 -14.84
C LEU A 332 12.57 16.40 -15.80
N MET A 333 12.84 17.60 -15.28
CA MET A 333 12.93 18.80 -16.09
C MET A 333 14.01 19.75 -15.57
N LEU A 334 14.75 20.35 -16.50
CA LEU A 334 15.49 21.58 -16.29
C LEU A 334 14.73 22.73 -16.94
N SER A 335 14.36 23.77 -16.20
CA SER A 335 13.56 24.89 -16.70
C SER A 335 14.12 26.23 -16.25
N LYS A 336 14.01 27.25 -17.13
CA LYS A 336 14.32 28.64 -16.85
C LYS A 336 13.43 29.24 -15.75
N PHE A 337 12.19 28.78 -15.67
CA PHE A 337 11.21 29.27 -14.69
C PHE A 337 10.97 28.25 -13.60
N GLU A 338 10.71 28.75 -12.38
CA GLU A 338 10.00 27.99 -11.35
C GLU A 338 8.52 27.95 -11.73
N TYR A 339 7.67 28.70 -11.05
CA TYR A 339 6.25 28.85 -11.36
C TYR A 339 5.85 30.31 -11.19
N ASP A 340 4.66 30.67 -11.72
CA ASP A 340 4.05 31.99 -11.53
C ASP A 340 4.95 33.15 -11.99
N GLY A 341 5.87 32.88 -12.93
CA GLY A 341 6.78 33.85 -13.49
C GLY A 341 8.13 33.97 -12.78
N GLU A 342 8.32 33.26 -11.66
CA GLU A 342 9.60 33.25 -10.93
C GLU A 342 10.68 32.55 -11.74
N LEU A 343 11.92 33.06 -11.65
CA LEU A 343 13.07 32.50 -12.34
C LEU A 343 13.75 31.41 -11.49
N ASN A 344 14.18 30.34 -12.14
CA ASN A 344 15.04 29.33 -11.50
C ASN A 344 16.42 29.98 -11.23
N PRO A 345 16.82 30.12 -9.95
CA PRO A 345 18.03 30.86 -9.57
C PRO A 345 19.33 30.18 -10.02
N LYS A 346 19.27 28.87 -10.37
CA LYS A 346 20.42 28.09 -10.82
C LYS A 346 20.33 27.71 -12.30
N PHE A 347 19.46 28.37 -13.06
CA PHE A 347 19.34 28.14 -14.50
C PHE A 347 20.45 28.83 -15.27
N SER A 348 21.05 28.13 -16.21
CA SER A 348 21.86 28.69 -17.29
C SER A 348 21.57 27.93 -18.58
N PRO A 349 21.40 28.60 -19.72
CA PRO A 349 21.27 27.93 -21.00
C PRO A 349 22.57 27.20 -21.38
N GLY A 350 22.47 26.22 -22.25
CA GLY A 350 23.60 25.39 -22.66
C GLY A 350 23.49 23.94 -22.24
N GLY A 351 24.63 23.26 -22.17
CA GLY A 351 24.70 21.86 -21.77
C GLY A 351 24.32 21.64 -20.34
N PHE A 352 23.67 20.49 -20.07
CA PHE A 352 23.32 20.03 -18.73
C PHE A 352 23.37 18.50 -18.63
N ALA A 353 23.56 18.00 -17.42
CA ALA A 353 23.61 16.58 -17.15
C ALA A 353 23.13 16.26 -15.72
N LEU A 354 22.20 15.32 -15.61
CA LEU A 354 21.71 14.73 -14.38
C LEU A 354 21.74 13.22 -14.50
N GLN A 355 22.58 12.55 -13.72
CA GLN A 355 22.58 11.10 -13.60
C GLN A 355 21.58 10.68 -12.50
N VAL A 356 20.86 9.62 -12.75
CA VAL A 356 19.91 8.99 -11.81
C VAL A 356 20.31 7.53 -11.67
N GLU A 357 20.61 7.07 -10.47
CA GLU A 357 20.92 5.67 -10.17
C GLU A 357 19.63 4.89 -9.88
N SER A 358 18.74 5.49 -9.09
CA SER A 358 17.48 4.86 -8.74
C SER A 358 16.38 5.86 -8.40
N ILE A 359 15.14 5.40 -8.52
CA ILE A 359 13.94 6.06 -8.00
C ILE A 359 13.22 5.05 -7.13
N LYS A 360 13.01 5.38 -5.85
CA LYS A 360 12.39 4.49 -4.85
C LYS A 360 11.25 5.21 -4.15
N ALA A 361 10.19 4.49 -3.76
CA ALA A 361 9.27 4.96 -2.75
C ALA A 361 9.87 4.68 -1.36
N TYR A 362 9.79 5.65 -0.44
CA TYR A 362 10.35 5.56 0.90
C TYR A 362 9.28 5.83 1.97
N GLY A 363 9.60 5.50 3.23
CA GLY A 363 8.73 5.76 4.38
C GLY A 363 7.55 4.79 4.45
N GLY A 364 7.62 3.64 3.76
CA GLY A 364 6.57 2.62 3.84
C GLY A 364 6.47 2.07 5.27
N ALA A 365 5.24 2.07 5.83
CA ALA A 365 4.95 1.42 7.09
C ALA A 365 4.43 0.00 6.82
N MET A 366 4.90 -0.97 7.62
CA MET A 366 4.34 -2.32 7.64
C MET A 366 3.38 -2.46 8.80
N PRO A 367 2.27 -3.19 8.65
CA PRO A 367 1.40 -3.45 9.79
C PRO A 367 2.16 -4.12 10.93
N GLN A 368 2.06 -3.55 12.11
CA GLN A 368 2.65 -4.11 13.34
C GLN A 368 1.61 -4.79 14.23
N PHE A 369 0.33 -4.49 14.01
CA PHE A 369 -0.78 -5.14 14.72
C PHE A 369 -1.83 -5.63 13.72
N ILE A 370 -2.03 -6.94 13.63
CA ILE A 370 -3.03 -7.55 12.77
C ILE A 370 -4.12 -8.16 13.63
N MET A 371 -5.36 -7.72 13.46
CA MET A 371 -6.52 -8.23 14.20
C MET A 371 -7.46 -9.01 13.30
N VAL A 372 -7.84 -10.20 13.74
CA VAL A 372 -8.99 -10.94 13.17
C VAL A 372 -10.24 -10.56 13.96
N SER A 373 -11.06 -9.69 13.37
CA SER A 373 -12.34 -9.23 13.90
C SER A 373 -13.51 -10.05 13.31
N SER A 374 -14.59 -9.40 12.88
CA SER A 374 -15.77 -10.05 12.27
C SER A 374 -16.50 -9.09 11.33
N ALA A 375 -16.96 -9.56 10.18
CA ALA A 375 -17.97 -8.85 9.43
C ALA A 375 -19.25 -8.71 10.25
N GLY A 376 -19.92 -7.56 10.11
CA GLY A 376 -21.13 -7.25 10.84
C GLY A 376 -20.94 -6.40 12.10
N VAL A 377 -19.69 -6.08 12.52
CA VAL A 377 -19.42 -5.34 13.77
C VAL A 377 -20.02 -3.93 13.81
N THR A 378 -20.21 -3.29 12.68
CA THR A 378 -20.81 -1.94 12.60
C THR A 378 -22.31 -1.97 12.35
N ARG A 379 -22.93 -3.13 12.24
CA ARG A 379 -24.37 -3.27 11.90
C ARG A 379 -25.32 -3.18 13.09
N PRO A 380 -24.98 -3.62 14.32
CA PRO A 380 -25.85 -3.41 15.47
C PRO A 380 -26.17 -1.92 15.66
N GLY A 381 -27.48 -1.57 15.66
CA GLY A 381 -27.93 -0.18 15.82
C GLY A 381 -27.75 0.72 14.59
N ARG A 382 -27.26 0.24 13.44
CA ARG A 382 -27.13 1.03 12.22
C ARG A 382 -28.51 1.40 11.68
N PRO A 383 -28.79 2.72 11.41
CA PRO A 383 -30.07 3.14 10.85
C PRO A 383 -30.35 2.46 9.48
N GLY A 384 -31.62 2.09 9.27
CA GLY A 384 -32.07 1.55 7.98
C GLY A 384 -31.76 0.07 7.71
N ILE A 385 -31.17 -0.64 8.66
CA ILE A 385 -30.98 -2.09 8.56
C ILE A 385 -32.27 -2.85 8.87
N ASN A 386 -32.61 -3.83 8.01
CA ASN A 386 -33.63 -4.82 8.28
C ASN A 386 -33.01 -5.98 9.05
N LEU A 387 -33.23 -6.04 10.36
CA LEU A 387 -32.65 -7.07 11.23
C LEU A 387 -33.07 -8.51 10.82
N GLU A 388 -34.25 -8.70 10.23
CA GLU A 388 -34.71 -10.04 9.81
C GLU A 388 -33.84 -10.63 8.71
N GLU A 389 -33.24 -9.78 7.89
CA GLU A 389 -32.35 -10.17 6.77
C GLU A 389 -30.89 -10.32 7.20
N GLU A 390 -30.55 -9.89 8.40
CA GLU A 390 -29.16 -9.90 8.88
C GLU A 390 -28.70 -11.30 9.33
N PRO A 391 -27.38 -11.59 9.27
CA PRO A 391 -26.81 -12.81 9.82
C PRO A 391 -27.15 -12.99 11.32
N PRO A 392 -27.25 -14.25 11.82
CA PRO A 392 -27.61 -14.53 13.20
C PRO A 392 -26.80 -13.74 14.24
N ALA A 393 -25.50 -13.54 14.05
CA ALA A 393 -24.65 -12.77 14.97
C ALA A 393 -25.10 -11.32 15.11
N VAL A 394 -25.55 -10.67 14.03
CA VAL A 394 -26.09 -9.30 14.05
C VAL A 394 -27.44 -9.26 14.73
N ARG A 395 -28.35 -10.16 14.33
CA ARG A 395 -29.72 -10.22 14.90
C ARG A 395 -29.74 -10.46 16.40
N MET A 396 -28.81 -11.28 16.88
CA MET A 396 -28.74 -11.70 18.28
C MET A 396 -27.60 -11.04 19.06
N ASN A 397 -27.06 -9.93 18.54
CA ASN A 397 -25.91 -9.27 19.17
C ASN A 397 -26.13 -9.05 20.68
N ASP A 398 -27.26 -8.49 21.07
CA ASP A 398 -27.56 -8.19 22.47
C ASP A 398 -27.77 -9.47 23.33
N GLN A 399 -28.38 -10.49 22.74
CA GLN A 399 -28.59 -11.78 23.38
C GLN A 399 -27.26 -12.55 23.57
N LEU A 400 -26.26 -12.27 22.73
CA LEU A 400 -24.89 -12.78 22.81
C LEU A 400 -23.97 -11.84 23.61
N GLY A 401 -24.53 -10.99 24.48
CA GLY A 401 -23.76 -10.07 25.32
C GLY A 401 -23.06 -8.93 24.58
N GLY A 402 -23.56 -8.55 23.41
CA GLY A 402 -22.97 -7.45 22.61
C GLY A 402 -21.69 -7.84 21.88
N ILE A 403 -21.55 -9.10 21.47
CA ILE A 403 -20.31 -9.65 20.89
C ILE A 403 -19.73 -8.80 19.72
N LEU A 404 -20.56 -8.30 18.82
CA LEU A 404 -20.13 -7.45 17.71
C LEU A 404 -19.82 -6.03 18.18
N THR A 405 -20.61 -5.50 19.11
CA THR A 405 -20.41 -4.17 19.68
C THR A 405 -19.05 -4.08 20.39
N TRP A 406 -18.71 -5.07 21.21
CA TRP A 406 -17.45 -5.08 21.95
C TRP A 406 -16.25 -5.37 21.02
N LYS A 407 -16.41 -6.16 19.96
CA LYS A 407 -15.38 -6.28 18.93
C LYS A 407 -15.09 -4.95 18.25
N LEU A 408 -16.11 -4.18 17.90
CA LEU A 408 -15.92 -2.84 17.32
C LEU A 408 -15.13 -1.93 18.27
N ARG A 409 -15.41 -1.97 19.58
CA ARG A 409 -14.66 -1.21 20.59
C ARG A 409 -13.19 -1.64 20.66
N GLY A 410 -12.91 -2.95 20.52
CA GLY A 410 -11.55 -3.46 20.43
C GLY A 410 -10.82 -2.94 19.18
N GLU A 411 -11.49 -2.88 18.02
CA GLU A 411 -10.93 -2.28 16.81
C GLU A 411 -10.61 -0.78 16.98
N GLU A 412 -11.51 -0.02 17.65
CA GLU A 412 -11.30 1.38 17.96
C GLU A 412 -10.04 1.59 18.80
N SER A 413 -9.81 0.75 19.81
CA SER A 413 -8.57 0.80 20.62
C SER A 413 -7.30 0.62 19.79
N ILE A 414 -7.34 -0.22 18.74
CA ILE A 414 -6.22 -0.38 17.82
C ILE A 414 -6.01 0.89 16.98
N ARG A 415 -7.08 1.45 16.41
CA ARG A 415 -6.99 2.67 15.58
C ARG A 415 -6.44 3.86 16.36
N GLU A 416 -6.84 3.98 17.63
CA GLU A 416 -6.42 5.06 18.53
C GLU A 416 -4.99 4.91 19.04
N SER A 417 -4.41 3.70 19.00
CA SER A 417 -3.07 3.42 19.53
C SER A 417 -1.93 4.07 18.76
N GLY A 418 -2.16 4.44 17.50
CA GLY A 418 -1.11 4.93 16.60
C GLY A 418 -0.18 3.84 16.03
N ILE A 419 -0.32 2.58 16.43
CA ILE A 419 0.41 1.45 15.85
C ILE A 419 -0.08 1.23 14.42
N PRO A 420 0.82 1.04 13.42
CA PRO A 420 0.42 0.59 12.09
C PRO A 420 -0.33 -0.75 12.15
N TYR A 421 -1.54 -0.82 11.60
CA TYR A 421 -2.41 -1.98 11.78
C TYR A 421 -3.05 -2.50 10.50
N THR A 422 -3.60 -3.73 10.58
CA THR A 422 -4.58 -4.30 9.64
C THR A 422 -5.71 -4.94 10.44
N ILE A 423 -6.95 -4.55 10.20
CA ILE A 423 -8.13 -5.16 10.79
C ILE A 423 -8.87 -5.94 9.72
N ILE A 424 -8.89 -7.25 9.89
CA ILE A 424 -9.54 -8.20 8.99
C ILE A 424 -10.87 -8.58 9.59
N ARG A 425 -11.98 -8.37 8.86
CA ARG A 425 -13.34 -8.72 9.25
C ARG A 425 -13.85 -9.90 8.40
N PRO A 426 -13.57 -11.14 8.78
CA PRO A 426 -14.06 -12.29 8.04
C PRO A 426 -15.58 -12.42 8.13
N CYS A 427 -16.19 -12.86 7.04
CA CYS A 427 -17.53 -13.44 7.06
C CYS A 427 -17.55 -14.76 7.83
N ALA A 428 -18.64 -15.54 7.78
CA ALA A 428 -18.78 -16.79 8.50
C ALA A 428 -17.59 -17.73 8.25
N LEU A 429 -16.85 -18.07 9.32
CA LEU A 429 -15.66 -18.92 9.25
C LEU A 429 -16.00 -20.38 9.07
N THR A 430 -15.38 -21.04 8.10
CA THR A 430 -15.56 -22.47 7.82
C THR A 430 -14.29 -23.29 8.09
N GLU A 431 -14.45 -24.63 8.16
CA GLU A 431 -13.34 -25.60 8.19
C GLU A 431 -13.03 -26.16 6.80
N GLU A 432 -13.62 -25.59 5.75
CA GLU A 432 -13.30 -25.96 4.37
C GLU A 432 -11.84 -25.66 4.05
N PRO A 433 -11.21 -26.40 3.12
CA PRO A 433 -9.87 -26.08 2.65
C PRO A 433 -9.80 -24.67 2.05
N GLY A 434 -8.67 -24.01 2.28
CA GLY A 434 -8.36 -22.69 1.69
C GLY A 434 -7.93 -22.75 0.23
N GLY A 435 -7.56 -21.58 -0.32
CA GLY A 435 -7.05 -21.44 -1.69
C GLY A 435 -8.10 -21.02 -2.70
N LYS A 436 -9.29 -20.66 -2.25
CA LYS A 436 -10.31 -20.04 -3.11
C LYS A 436 -9.98 -18.56 -3.33
N ALA A 437 -10.47 -18.00 -4.45
CA ALA A 437 -10.44 -16.57 -4.67
C ALA A 437 -11.17 -15.83 -3.54
N LEU A 438 -10.69 -14.64 -3.19
CA LEU A 438 -11.25 -13.82 -2.13
C LEU A 438 -11.80 -12.52 -2.69
N ILE A 439 -12.80 -11.99 -2.02
CA ILE A 439 -13.36 -10.65 -2.24
C ILE A 439 -13.13 -9.84 -0.98
N PHE A 440 -12.50 -8.67 -1.14
CA PHE A 440 -12.33 -7.67 -0.09
C PHE A 440 -13.30 -6.53 -0.33
N GLU A 441 -14.00 -6.10 0.71
CA GLU A 441 -14.90 -4.96 0.68
C GLU A 441 -14.69 -4.08 1.92
N GLN A 442 -15.17 -2.83 1.85
CA GLN A 442 -15.18 -1.89 2.97
C GLN A 442 -16.60 -1.35 3.15
N GLY A 443 -16.96 -1.01 4.40
CA GLY A 443 -18.28 -0.48 4.73
C GLY A 443 -19.21 -1.46 5.41
N ASP A 444 -18.75 -2.69 5.65
CA ASP A 444 -19.44 -3.73 6.42
C ASP A 444 -20.84 -4.08 5.87
N ASN A 445 -20.94 -4.28 4.53
CA ASN A 445 -22.17 -4.68 3.86
C ASN A 445 -22.12 -6.12 3.32
N ILE A 446 -20.95 -6.71 3.27
CA ILE A 446 -20.70 -8.04 2.69
C ILE A 446 -21.33 -9.16 3.52
N ARG A 447 -21.82 -10.20 2.85
CA ARG A 447 -22.31 -11.43 3.45
C ARG A 447 -21.70 -12.63 2.73
N GLY A 448 -21.40 -13.70 3.45
CA GLY A 448 -20.81 -14.90 2.87
C GLY A 448 -20.09 -15.75 3.90
N LYS A 449 -19.13 -16.54 3.40
CA LYS A 449 -18.26 -17.39 4.21
C LYS A 449 -16.82 -17.28 3.73
N VAL A 450 -15.88 -17.70 4.57
CA VAL A 450 -14.46 -17.80 4.24
C VAL A 450 -13.79 -18.87 5.09
N SER A 451 -12.79 -19.57 4.55
CA SER A 451 -12.11 -20.61 5.30
C SER A 451 -11.16 -20.02 6.34
N ARG A 452 -10.96 -20.74 7.47
CA ARG A 452 -9.96 -20.35 8.47
C ARG A 452 -8.54 -20.41 7.92
N GLU A 453 -8.31 -21.23 6.91
CA GLU A 453 -7.01 -21.33 6.25
C GLU A 453 -6.70 -20.09 5.43
N ASP A 454 -7.68 -19.57 4.69
CA ASP A 454 -7.51 -18.34 3.91
C ASP A 454 -7.32 -17.12 4.82
N ILE A 455 -8.03 -17.07 5.96
CA ILE A 455 -7.80 -16.00 6.95
C ILE A 455 -6.41 -16.09 7.57
N ALA A 456 -5.90 -17.28 7.85
CA ALA A 456 -4.54 -17.45 8.36
C ALA A 456 -3.50 -17.02 7.32
N GLU A 457 -3.69 -17.38 6.05
CA GLU A 457 -2.85 -16.91 4.94
C GLU A 457 -2.89 -15.37 4.82
N LEU A 458 -4.08 -14.79 4.88
CA LEU A 458 -4.28 -13.35 4.80
C LEU A 458 -3.58 -12.60 5.95
N CYS A 459 -3.63 -13.12 7.19
CA CYS A 459 -2.90 -12.54 8.32
C CYS A 459 -1.40 -12.49 8.06
N VAL A 460 -0.82 -13.56 7.53
CA VAL A 460 0.62 -13.63 7.25
C VAL A 460 1.00 -12.74 6.06
N ARG A 461 0.18 -12.70 5.01
CA ARG A 461 0.38 -11.79 3.88
C ARG A 461 0.31 -10.33 4.29
N SER A 462 -0.59 -9.98 5.19
CA SER A 462 -0.69 -8.60 5.70
C SER A 462 0.57 -8.14 6.42
N LEU A 463 1.37 -9.04 7.01
CA LEU A 463 2.67 -8.71 7.61
C LEU A 463 3.71 -8.27 6.58
N GLU A 464 3.58 -8.74 5.33
CA GLU A 464 4.56 -8.61 4.26
C GLU A 464 4.15 -7.52 3.25
N GLU A 465 2.93 -6.96 3.37
CA GLU A 465 2.34 -6.06 2.39
C GLU A 465 2.16 -4.63 2.96
N PRO A 466 2.97 -3.66 2.51
CA PRO A 466 2.83 -2.27 2.96
C PRO A 466 1.44 -1.68 2.70
N LYS A 467 0.78 -2.12 1.62
CA LYS A 467 -0.59 -1.68 1.27
C LYS A 467 -1.64 -2.15 2.26
N ALA A 468 -1.32 -3.17 3.10
CA ALA A 468 -2.20 -3.62 4.18
C ALA A 468 -2.19 -2.68 5.40
N CYS A 469 -1.27 -1.69 5.42
CA CYS A 469 -1.09 -0.78 6.55
C CYS A 469 -2.27 0.18 6.72
N ASN A 470 -2.78 0.25 7.96
CA ASN A 470 -3.93 1.08 8.36
C ASN A 470 -5.19 0.80 7.52
N LEU A 471 -5.48 -0.47 7.30
CA LEU A 471 -6.69 -0.92 6.60
C LEU A 471 -7.64 -1.64 7.55
N THR A 472 -8.93 -1.38 7.35
CA THR A 472 -10.05 -2.19 7.86
C THR A 472 -10.88 -2.65 6.67
N PHE A 473 -11.10 -3.95 6.54
CA PHE A 473 -11.88 -4.50 5.44
C PHE A 473 -12.52 -5.84 5.80
N GLU A 474 -13.62 -6.13 5.13
CA GLU A 474 -14.34 -7.39 5.18
C GLU A 474 -13.83 -8.34 4.11
N VAL A 475 -13.90 -9.66 4.40
CA VAL A 475 -13.44 -10.70 3.47
C VAL A 475 -14.41 -11.89 3.40
N LYS A 476 -14.66 -12.34 2.18
CA LYS A 476 -15.38 -13.60 1.86
C LYS A 476 -14.74 -14.36 0.72
N GLU A 477 -15.09 -15.62 0.55
CA GLU A 477 -14.80 -16.41 -0.65
C GLU A 477 -15.58 -15.88 -1.86
N ALA A 478 -14.93 -15.85 -3.02
CA ALA A 478 -15.59 -15.69 -4.31
C ALA A 478 -16.21 -17.02 -4.78
N GLU A 479 -17.15 -16.94 -5.71
CA GLU A 479 -17.77 -18.13 -6.32
C GLU A 479 -16.80 -18.84 -7.29
N ASP A 480 -15.87 -18.10 -7.90
CA ASP A 480 -14.88 -18.62 -8.83
C ASP A 480 -13.61 -19.12 -8.11
N SER A 481 -13.05 -20.24 -8.60
CA SER A 481 -11.96 -20.98 -7.96
C SER A 481 -10.56 -20.60 -8.47
N GLN A 482 -10.23 -19.32 -8.64
CA GLN A 482 -8.89 -18.87 -8.98
C GLN A 482 -8.10 -18.53 -7.73
N ASN A 483 -6.77 -18.74 -7.76
CA ASN A 483 -5.91 -18.28 -6.66
C ASN A 483 -6.02 -16.76 -6.47
N PRO A 484 -6.07 -16.28 -5.23
CA PRO A 484 -6.16 -14.85 -4.95
C PRO A 484 -4.97 -14.09 -5.58
N ASP A 485 -5.27 -13.01 -6.30
CA ASP A 485 -4.26 -11.98 -6.61
C ASP A 485 -4.17 -11.00 -5.44
N TRP A 486 -3.23 -11.25 -4.55
CA TRP A 486 -3.07 -10.50 -3.29
C TRP A 486 -2.76 -9.02 -3.51
N GLU A 487 -1.92 -8.70 -4.50
CA GLU A 487 -1.54 -7.31 -4.75
C GLU A 487 -2.72 -6.48 -5.23
N SER A 488 -3.53 -6.99 -6.14
CA SER A 488 -4.72 -6.29 -6.63
C SER A 488 -5.79 -6.16 -5.54
N LEU A 489 -5.96 -7.18 -4.67
CA LEU A 489 -6.90 -7.13 -3.55
C LEU A 489 -6.58 -5.98 -2.58
N PHE A 490 -5.35 -5.88 -2.09
CA PHE A 490 -4.96 -4.79 -1.19
C PHE A 490 -4.97 -3.43 -1.88
N SER A 491 -4.63 -3.37 -3.17
CA SER A 491 -4.62 -2.12 -3.95
C SER A 491 -6.02 -1.54 -4.18
N SER A 492 -7.07 -2.34 -4.08
CA SER A 492 -8.46 -1.89 -4.24
C SER A 492 -9.01 -1.15 -3.02
N LEU A 493 -8.33 -1.26 -1.86
CA LEU A 493 -8.80 -0.74 -0.58
C LEU A 493 -8.29 0.68 -0.31
N GLN A 494 -9.03 1.42 0.51
CA GLN A 494 -8.68 2.75 0.98
C GLN A 494 -8.21 2.69 2.44
N SER A 495 -7.12 3.41 2.75
CA SER A 495 -6.63 3.52 4.12
C SER A 495 -7.63 4.25 5.01
N ASP A 496 -7.83 3.75 6.23
CA ASP A 496 -8.71 4.34 7.24
C ASP A 496 -8.34 5.80 7.56
N ARG A 497 -7.06 6.19 7.48
CA ARG A 497 -6.59 7.57 7.71
C ARG A 497 -7.08 8.55 6.65
N ILE A 498 -7.29 8.10 5.42
CA ILE A 498 -7.82 8.95 4.33
C ILE A 498 -9.33 9.15 4.50
N ALA A 499 -10.04 8.15 5.00
CA ALA A 499 -11.48 8.24 5.27
C ALA A 499 -11.83 9.23 6.40
N ALA A 500 -10.98 9.35 7.42
CA ALA A 500 -11.17 10.30 8.53
C ALA A 500 -10.99 11.77 8.13
N ILE A 501 -10.26 12.07 7.06
CA ILE A 501 -10.05 13.44 6.55
C ILE A 501 -11.25 13.92 5.73
N LYS A 502 -12.13 13.02 5.26
CA LYS A 502 -13.30 13.33 4.42
C LYS A 502 -14.62 13.40 5.19
N SER A 503 -14.64 13.11 6.47
CA SER A 503 -15.81 13.25 7.38
C SER A 503 -15.71 14.53 8.21
#